data_a097a371b95516d281fa98d8c3cf38ee
#
_entry.id   a097a371b95516d281fa98d8c3cf38ee
#
_cell.length_a   1.000
_cell.length_b   1.000
_cell.length_c   1.000
_cell.angle_alpha   90.00
_cell.angle_beta   90.00
_cell.angle_gamma   90.00
#
_symmetry.space_group_name_H-M   'P 1'
#
loop_
_entity.id
_entity.type
_entity.pdbx_description
1 polymer ?
#
loop_
_entity_poly.entity_id
_entity_poly.type
_entity_poly.pdbx_seq_one_letter_code
_entity_poly.pdbx_strand_id
1 'polypeptide(L)'
;MKFFLVIGGTGVMGTSAIRAIREHFDQNSVIIANWYGKESPGFQIEGADNTIFGDINDLSCREQIKSFNNGIFEYMFYATALGDVGIPIKDATQEQIDRSNKLSFNPIPQLENELDITTIVAYSTFYTIRHQLSTYGAMGHSKENIEKWTVASDGTTNHACIRAGLFESPSSRGIKLLLRKTSKNLDNLKDPLLRSYFENTPSSEGIKKFEEGIFKEEKEAYGDCRTDKEDLMRAHLELFKSDNPIFVNVCGKKIWPSKEPLLLKQFI
;
A
#
# COMPACT_ATOMS: atom_id res chain seq x y z
N MET A 1 -14.04 -23.77 -7.03
CA MET A 1 -14.32 -22.41 -6.53
C MET A 1 -13.10 -21.96 -5.73
N LYS A 2 -12.55 -20.78 -6.01
CA LYS A 2 -11.36 -20.24 -5.36
C LYS A 2 -11.78 -19.18 -4.34
N PHE A 3 -11.14 -19.17 -3.18
CA PHE A 3 -11.39 -18.18 -2.12
C PHE A 3 -10.29 -17.13 -2.09
N PHE A 4 -10.69 -15.87 -1.97
CA PHE A 4 -9.82 -14.70 -1.95
C PHE A 4 -10.10 -13.88 -0.70
N LEU A 5 -9.02 -13.45 -0.03
CA LEU A 5 -9.10 -12.57 1.15
C LEU A 5 -8.54 -11.20 0.79
N VAL A 6 -9.30 -10.13 1.06
CA VAL A 6 -8.87 -8.75 0.82
C VAL A 6 -8.93 -7.95 2.12
N ILE A 7 -7.80 -7.70 2.75
CA ILE A 7 -7.68 -6.86 3.94
C ILE A 7 -7.56 -5.39 3.50
N GLY A 8 -8.44 -4.52 4.02
CA GLY A 8 -8.53 -3.12 3.59
C GLY A 8 -9.35 -2.95 2.30
N GLY A 9 -10.41 -3.74 2.14
CA GLY A 9 -11.25 -3.81 0.93
C GLY A 9 -11.92 -2.50 0.50
N THR A 10 -12.04 -1.50 1.39
CA THR A 10 -12.60 -0.16 1.07
C THR A 10 -11.56 0.80 0.50
N GLY A 11 -10.27 0.51 0.63
CA GLY A 11 -9.18 1.32 0.11
C GLY A 11 -9.04 1.21 -1.41
N VAL A 12 -8.30 2.15 -2.03
CA VAL A 12 -8.10 2.16 -3.50
C VAL A 12 -7.44 0.87 -3.98
N MET A 13 -6.43 0.37 -3.27
CA MET A 13 -5.76 -0.89 -3.63
C MET A 13 -6.68 -2.09 -3.42
N GLY A 14 -7.42 -2.15 -2.29
CA GLY A 14 -8.35 -3.24 -2.01
C GLY A 14 -9.50 -3.32 -3.02
N THR A 15 -10.12 -2.19 -3.38
CA THR A 15 -11.15 -2.14 -4.42
C THR A 15 -10.61 -2.51 -5.80
N SER A 16 -9.36 -2.12 -6.12
CA SER A 16 -8.71 -2.52 -7.38
C SER A 16 -8.43 -4.04 -7.42
N ALA A 17 -8.03 -4.63 -6.29
CA ALA A 17 -7.87 -6.09 -6.17
C ALA A 17 -9.20 -6.83 -6.38
N ILE A 18 -10.28 -6.40 -5.70
CA ILE A 18 -11.62 -7.00 -5.84
C ILE A 18 -12.08 -6.96 -7.29
N ARG A 19 -11.95 -5.81 -7.97
CA ARG A 19 -12.32 -5.68 -9.39
C ARG A 19 -11.50 -6.61 -10.29
N ALA A 20 -10.20 -6.69 -10.06
CA ALA A 20 -9.31 -7.55 -10.85
C ALA A 20 -9.62 -9.05 -10.62
N ILE A 21 -9.94 -9.46 -9.37
CA ILE A 21 -10.38 -10.83 -9.08
C ILE A 21 -11.66 -11.15 -9.85
N ARG A 22 -12.65 -10.27 -9.82
CA ARG A 22 -13.91 -10.45 -10.56
C ARG A 22 -13.69 -10.54 -12.07
N GLU A 23 -12.81 -9.69 -12.62
CA GLU A 23 -12.53 -9.70 -14.05
C GLU A 23 -11.78 -10.97 -14.49
N HIS A 24 -10.82 -11.45 -13.68
CA HIS A 24 -9.98 -12.58 -14.07
C HIS A 24 -10.57 -13.94 -13.74
N PHE A 25 -11.22 -14.10 -12.57
CA PHE A 25 -11.72 -15.39 -12.07
C PHE A 25 -13.24 -15.55 -12.17
N ASP A 26 -13.96 -14.46 -12.52
CA ASP A 26 -15.41 -14.44 -12.72
C ASP A 26 -16.20 -15.12 -11.58
N GLN A 27 -17.24 -15.88 -11.90
CA GLN A 27 -18.11 -16.57 -10.93
C GLN A 27 -17.43 -17.73 -10.18
N ASN A 28 -16.22 -18.11 -10.54
CA ASN A 28 -15.45 -19.11 -9.83
C ASN A 28 -14.72 -18.58 -8.59
N SER A 29 -14.95 -17.31 -8.22
CA SER A 29 -14.32 -16.65 -7.08
C SER A 29 -15.31 -16.36 -5.96
N VAL A 30 -14.90 -16.62 -4.71
CA VAL A 30 -15.53 -16.12 -3.49
C VAL A 30 -14.60 -15.13 -2.81
N ILE A 31 -15.04 -13.90 -2.66
CA ILE A 31 -14.24 -12.80 -2.09
C ILE A 31 -14.72 -12.47 -0.68
N ILE A 32 -13.84 -12.68 0.29
CA ILE A 32 -14.00 -12.24 1.66
C ILE A 32 -13.20 -10.93 1.81
N ALA A 33 -13.87 -9.82 2.11
CA ALA A 33 -13.22 -8.54 2.27
C ALA A 33 -13.36 -8.03 3.71
N ASN A 34 -12.23 -7.63 4.29
CA ASN A 34 -12.18 -7.02 5.62
C ASN A 34 -12.01 -5.52 5.49
N TRP A 35 -12.62 -4.81 6.42
CA TRP A 35 -12.35 -3.40 6.61
C TRP A 35 -12.58 -2.97 8.07
N TYR A 36 -11.95 -1.85 8.45
CA TYR A 36 -12.11 -1.21 9.74
C TYR A 36 -12.09 0.31 9.58
N GLY A 37 -13.14 0.99 10.02
CA GLY A 37 -13.27 2.44 9.84
C GLY A 37 -14.55 3.00 10.48
N LYS A 38 -15.04 4.12 9.96
CA LYS A 38 -16.17 4.87 10.51
C LYS A 38 -17.54 4.38 10.06
N GLU A 39 -17.60 3.57 9.02
CA GLU A 39 -18.85 3.02 8.51
C GLU A 39 -19.42 1.99 9.48
N SER A 40 -20.74 1.82 9.42
CA SER A 40 -21.42 0.91 10.34
C SER A 40 -21.14 -0.57 10.03
N PRO A 41 -21.26 -1.46 11.02
CA PRO A 41 -21.06 -2.91 10.85
C PRO A 41 -21.94 -3.61 9.81
N GLY A 42 -22.95 -2.96 9.26
CA GLY A 42 -23.79 -3.51 8.18
C GLY A 42 -23.36 -3.10 6.77
N PHE A 43 -22.27 -2.34 6.64
CA PHE A 43 -21.76 -1.92 5.33
C PHE A 43 -21.23 -3.12 4.54
N GLN A 44 -21.59 -3.18 3.25
CA GLN A 44 -21.10 -4.20 2.33
C GLN A 44 -20.10 -3.59 1.37
N ILE A 45 -18.97 -4.26 1.20
CA ILE A 45 -17.95 -3.86 0.23
C ILE A 45 -18.39 -4.30 -1.15
N GLU A 46 -18.47 -3.34 -2.07
CA GLU A 46 -18.87 -3.60 -3.45
C GLU A 46 -17.95 -4.65 -4.12
N GLY A 47 -18.55 -5.66 -4.72
CA GLY A 47 -17.86 -6.75 -5.38
C GLY A 47 -17.38 -7.87 -4.45
N ALA A 48 -17.45 -7.74 -3.12
CA ALA A 48 -17.19 -8.82 -2.18
C ALA A 48 -18.46 -9.67 -1.94
N ASP A 49 -18.28 -10.98 -1.74
CA ASP A 49 -19.38 -11.88 -1.35
C ASP A 49 -19.67 -11.78 0.14
N ASN A 50 -18.62 -11.58 0.95
CA ASN A 50 -18.74 -11.41 2.39
C ASN A 50 -17.86 -10.24 2.85
N THR A 51 -18.42 -9.44 3.77
CA THR A 51 -17.69 -8.32 4.40
C THR A 51 -17.53 -8.59 5.88
N ILE A 52 -16.29 -8.53 6.36
CA ILE A 52 -15.92 -8.64 7.77
C ILE A 52 -15.54 -7.25 8.27
N PHE A 53 -16.24 -6.77 9.29
CA PHE A 53 -15.90 -5.54 9.98
C PHE A 53 -15.07 -5.84 11.23
N GLY A 54 -13.88 -5.27 11.34
CA GLY A 54 -13.04 -5.41 12.52
C GLY A 54 -11.58 -5.01 12.28
N ASP A 55 -10.88 -4.67 13.36
CA ASP A 55 -9.44 -4.47 13.32
C ASP A 55 -8.76 -5.82 13.09
N ILE A 56 -7.91 -5.90 12.09
CA ILE A 56 -7.16 -7.13 11.77
C ILE A 56 -6.22 -7.56 12.89
N ASN A 57 -5.84 -6.64 13.79
CA ASN A 57 -5.07 -6.95 14.98
C ASN A 57 -5.89 -7.67 16.06
N ASP A 58 -7.23 -7.63 15.99
CA ASP A 58 -8.09 -8.31 16.95
C ASP A 58 -8.22 -9.78 16.62
N LEU A 59 -8.04 -10.64 17.63
CA LEU A 59 -8.16 -12.08 17.45
C LEU A 59 -9.55 -12.48 16.91
N SER A 60 -10.62 -11.86 17.43
CA SER A 60 -11.99 -12.14 16.98
C SER A 60 -12.22 -11.87 15.49
N CYS A 61 -11.58 -10.84 14.94
CA CYS A 61 -11.62 -10.54 13.51
C CYS A 61 -10.90 -11.64 12.71
N ARG A 62 -9.72 -12.07 13.16
CA ARG A 62 -8.96 -13.14 12.49
C ARG A 62 -9.65 -14.51 12.59
N GLU A 63 -10.25 -14.83 13.73
CA GLU A 63 -11.07 -16.06 13.89
C GLU A 63 -12.28 -16.06 12.96
N GLN A 64 -12.94 -14.91 12.79
CA GLN A 64 -14.03 -14.78 11.82
C GLN A 64 -13.52 -15.00 10.37
N ILE A 65 -12.36 -14.45 10.00
CA ILE A 65 -11.74 -14.71 8.70
C ILE A 65 -11.46 -16.23 8.54
N LYS A 66 -10.87 -16.85 9.55
CA LYS A 66 -10.53 -18.28 9.54
C LYS A 66 -11.74 -19.19 9.42
N SER A 67 -12.93 -18.74 9.86
CA SER A 67 -14.16 -19.52 9.70
C SER A 67 -14.62 -19.69 8.25
N PHE A 68 -14.16 -18.82 7.33
CA PHE A 68 -14.43 -18.98 5.91
C PHE A 68 -13.48 -20.03 5.31
N ASN A 69 -14.02 -21.01 4.65
CA ASN A 69 -13.30 -22.08 3.97
C ASN A 69 -12.18 -22.73 4.83
N ASN A 70 -12.39 -22.84 6.16
CA ASN A 70 -11.40 -23.33 7.12
C ASN A 70 -10.04 -22.58 7.08
N GLY A 71 -10.04 -21.33 6.69
CA GLY A 71 -8.84 -20.51 6.58
C GLY A 71 -7.99 -20.75 5.34
N ILE A 72 -8.52 -21.46 4.32
CA ILE A 72 -7.80 -21.78 3.08
C ILE A 72 -8.15 -20.74 2.00
N PHE A 73 -7.13 -20.04 1.48
CA PHE A 73 -7.28 -19.00 0.46
C PHE A 73 -6.28 -19.16 -0.67
N GLU A 74 -6.73 -18.96 -1.90
CA GLU A 74 -5.85 -18.90 -3.09
C GLU A 74 -4.94 -17.66 -3.05
N TYR A 75 -5.53 -16.51 -2.71
CA TYR A 75 -4.81 -15.25 -2.56
C TYR A 75 -5.27 -14.50 -1.31
N MET A 76 -4.33 -13.84 -0.63
CA MET A 76 -4.59 -12.76 0.31
C MET A 76 -3.99 -11.46 -0.23
N PHE A 77 -4.80 -10.40 -0.30
CA PHE A 77 -4.38 -9.04 -0.64
C PHE A 77 -4.38 -8.19 0.61
N TYR A 78 -3.21 -7.77 1.07
CA TYR A 78 -3.07 -6.95 2.27
C TYR A 78 -2.95 -5.47 1.93
N ALA A 79 -4.08 -4.75 1.79
CA ALA A 79 -4.21 -3.39 1.26
C ALA A 79 -4.39 -2.30 2.32
N THR A 80 -4.13 -2.61 3.60
CA THR A 80 -4.22 -1.61 4.67
C THR A 80 -2.86 -1.03 5.01
N ALA A 81 -2.82 0.26 5.32
CA ALA A 81 -1.62 0.95 5.76
C ALA A 81 -1.96 2.18 6.60
N LEU A 82 -1.24 2.38 7.68
CA LEU A 82 -1.33 3.54 8.55
C LEU A 82 0.08 3.86 9.08
N GLY A 83 0.42 5.14 9.15
CA GLY A 83 1.69 5.55 9.75
C GLY A 83 1.87 7.06 9.72
N ASP A 84 2.84 7.54 10.48
CA ASP A 84 3.21 8.95 10.49
C ASP A 84 3.93 9.29 9.18
N VAL A 85 3.39 10.28 8.48
CA VAL A 85 3.88 10.82 7.21
C VAL A 85 4.05 12.33 7.31
N GLY A 86 4.56 12.99 6.27
CA GLY A 86 4.79 14.43 6.24
C GLY A 86 6.10 14.87 6.90
N ILE A 87 6.97 13.93 7.20
CA ILE A 87 8.36 14.12 7.67
C ILE A 87 9.30 13.26 6.82
N PRO A 88 10.60 13.58 6.76
CA PRO A 88 11.58 12.72 6.11
C PRO A 88 11.60 11.31 6.72
N ILE A 89 11.83 10.30 5.88
CA ILE A 89 11.89 8.91 6.35
C ILE A 89 12.98 8.73 7.42
N LYS A 90 14.14 9.34 7.22
CA LYS A 90 15.28 9.27 8.16
C LYS A 90 15.01 9.92 9.53
N ASP A 91 14.01 10.78 9.63
CA ASP A 91 13.66 11.51 10.86
C ASP A 91 12.54 10.80 11.65
N ALA A 92 12.02 9.69 11.15
CA ALA A 92 11.03 8.90 11.85
C ALA A 92 11.65 8.24 13.10
N THR A 93 11.00 8.43 14.25
CA THR A 93 11.43 7.77 15.51
C THR A 93 11.05 6.29 15.52
N GLN A 94 11.75 5.48 16.34
CA GLN A 94 11.43 4.06 16.48
C GLN A 94 9.97 3.84 16.90
N GLU A 95 9.43 4.66 17.82
CA GLU A 95 8.04 4.59 18.24
C GLU A 95 7.06 4.81 17.06
N GLN A 96 7.35 5.77 16.19
CA GLN A 96 6.54 6.02 14.99
C GLN A 96 6.62 4.84 14.01
N ILE A 97 7.81 4.26 13.84
CA ILE A 97 8.02 3.08 12.99
C ILE A 97 7.24 1.88 13.53
N ASP A 98 7.33 1.60 14.84
CA ASP A 98 6.62 0.48 15.49
C ASP A 98 5.09 0.65 15.36
N ARG A 99 4.59 1.87 15.58
CA ARG A 99 3.17 2.20 15.40
C ARG A 99 2.72 2.02 13.94
N SER A 100 3.54 2.42 12.98
CA SER A 100 3.25 2.20 11.56
C SER A 100 3.24 0.71 11.21
N ASN A 101 4.22 -0.06 11.68
CA ASN A 101 4.33 -1.49 11.42
C ASN A 101 3.16 -2.27 12.02
N LYS A 102 2.63 -1.85 13.16
CA LYS A 102 1.52 -2.54 13.84
C LYS A 102 0.33 -2.83 12.92
N LEU A 103 0.03 -1.92 11.97
CA LEU A 103 -1.04 -2.13 11.00
C LEU A 103 -0.52 -2.36 9.58
N SER A 104 0.61 -1.76 9.20
CA SER A 104 1.05 -1.75 7.81
C SER A 104 1.89 -2.96 7.44
N PHE A 105 2.46 -3.69 8.41
CA PHE A 105 3.35 -4.83 8.13
C PHE A 105 3.11 -6.04 9.03
N ASN A 106 3.11 -5.87 10.37
CA ASN A 106 3.10 -7.00 11.32
C ASN A 106 1.96 -8.01 11.11
N PRO A 107 0.74 -7.62 10.71
CA PRO A 107 -0.32 -8.59 10.47
C PRO A 107 -0.07 -9.50 9.25
N ILE A 108 0.81 -9.13 8.31
CA ILE A 108 1.08 -9.95 7.12
C ILE A 108 1.67 -11.31 7.52
N PRO A 109 2.87 -11.38 8.16
CA PRO A 109 3.43 -12.67 8.59
C PRO A 109 2.58 -13.34 9.67
N GLN A 110 1.79 -12.60 10.44
CA GLN A 110 0.87 -13.20 11.41
C GLN A 110 -0.24 -13.99 10.70
N LEU A 111 -0.90 -13.40 9.70
CA LEU A 111 -1.94 -14.05 8.92
C LEU A 111 -1.38 -15.23 8.10
N GLU A 112 -0.17 -15.11 7.58
CA GLU A 112 0.54 -16.20 6.91
C GLU A 112 0.71 -17.43 7.81
N ASN A 113 0.99 -17.23 9.09
CA ASN A 113 1.11 -18.32 10.07
C ASN A 113 -0.24 -18.88 10.54
N GLU A 114 -1.31 -18.10 10.49
CA GLU A 114 -2.64 -18.48 10.99
C GLU A 114 -3.55 -19.10 9.94
N LEU A 115 -3.28 -18.87 8.63
CA LEU A 115 -4.12 -19.25 7.50
C LEU A 115 -3.30 -20.08 6.49
N ASP A 116 -3.99 -20.89 5.70
CA ASP A 116 -3.41 -21.62 4.57
C ASP A 116 -3.60 -20.79 3.28
N ILE A 117 -2.55 -20.09 2.85
CA ILE A 117 -2.62 -19.13 1.75
C ILE A 117 -1.60 -19.52 0.67
N THR A 118 -2.08 -19.74 -0.56
CA THR A 118 -1.19 -20.03 -1.69
C THR A 118 -0.31 -18.85 -2.07
N THR A 119 -0.90 -17.63 -2.14
CA THR A 119 -0.16 -16.40 -2.50
C THR A 119 -0.59 -15.22 -1.66
N ILE A 120 0.37 -14.51 -1.08
CA ILE A 120 0.14 -13.25 -0.36
C ILE A 120 0.65 -12.08 -1.19
N VAL A 121 -0.22 -11.12 -1.44
CA VAL A 121 0.07 -9.89 -2.18
C VAL A 121 0.06 -8.70 -1.22
N ALA A 122 1.22 -8.12 -0.99
CA ALA A 122 1.37 -6.87 -0.24
C ALA A 122 1.55 -5.67 -1.18
N TYR A 123 1.55 -4.46 -0.61
CA TYR A 123 1.62 -3.24 -1.41
C TYR A 123 2.74 -2.31 -0.95
N SER A 124 3.53 -1.86 -1.91
CA SER A 124 4.59 -0.88 -1.73
C SER A 124 4.42 0.32 -2.66
N THR A 125 5.34 1.23 -2.63
CA THR A 125 5.44 2.39 -3.52
C THR A 125 6.91 2.68 -3.84
N PHE A 126 7.18 3.62 -4.71
CA PHE A 126 8.54 4.07 -5.00
C PHE A 126 9.06 5.03 -3.91
N TYR A 127 9.06 4.57 -2.65
CA TYR A 127 9.40 5.39 -1.47
C TYR A 127 10.87 5.86 -1.44
N THR A 128 11.71 5.36 -2.32
CA THR A 128 13.13 5.73 -2.43
C THR A 128 13.40 6.91 -3.37
N ILE A 129 12.39 7.42 -4.10
CA ILE A 129 12.56 8.68 -4.83
C ILE A 129 12.67 9.85 -3.84
N ARG A 130 13.39 10.90 -4.23
CA ARG A 130 13.79 11.99 -3.35
C ARG A 130 12.61 12.68 -2.65
N HIS A 131 11.52 12.94 -3.37
CA HIS A 131 10.32 13.57 -2.81
C HIS A 131 9.62 12.68 -1.78
N GLN A 132 9.59 11.36 -2.01
CA GLN A 132 9.02 10.41 -1.04
C GLN A 132 9.93 10.27 0.19
N LEU A 133 11.25 10.24 0.01
CA LEU A 133 12.21 10.25 1.13
C LEU A 133 11.99 11.45 2.07
N SER A 134 11.57 12.60 1.52
CA SER A 134 11.32 13.84 2.28
C SER A 134 9.99 13.86 3.05
N THR A 135 9.04 12.95 2.76
CA THR A 135 7.66 13.05 3.31
C THR A 135 7.04 11.75 3.77
N TYR A 136 7.59 10.60 3.41
CA TYR A 136 6.91 9.33 3.65
C TYR A 136 7.09 8.80 5.08
N GLY A 137 7.94 9.44 5.90
CA GLY A 137 8.08 9.23 7.35
C GLY A 137 8.21 7.76 7.75
N ALA A 138 7.53 7.37 8.81
CA ALA A 138 7.53 6.00 9.33
C ALA A 138 6.97 4.96 8.33
N MET A 139 6.07 5.37 7.43
CA MET A 139 5.54 4.46 6.41
C MET A 139 6.62 3.97 5.43
N GLY A 140 7.69 4.75 5.18
CA GLY A 140 8.82 4.30 4.36
C GLY A 140 9.48 3.04 4.93
N HIS A 141 9.66 2.98 6.25
CA HIS A 141 10.20 1.80 6.94
C HIS A 141 9.25 0.60 6.85
N SER A 142 7.93 0.82 6.99
CA SER A 142 6.95 -0.27 6.79
C SER A 142 6.98 -0.81 5.37
N LYS A 143 7.16 0.04 4.36
CA LYS A 143 7.29 -0.41 2.96
C LYS A 143 8.59 -1.18 2.73
N GLU A 144 9.70 -0.74 3.33
CA GLU A 144 10.94 -1.50 3.29
C GLU A 144 10.78 -2.90 3.93
N ASN A 145 10.09 -2.99 5.07
CA ASN A 145 9.81 -4.27 5.72
C ASN A 145 8.96 -5.19 4.85
N ILE A 146 7.92 -4.66 4.17
CA ILE A 146 7.11 -5.40 3.20
C ILE A 146 8.01 -5.94 2.07
N GLU A 147 8.87 -5.11 1.50
CA GLU A 147 9.73 -5.53 0.38
C GLU A 147 10.78 -6.55 0.80
N LYS A 148 11.37 -6.41 1.99
CA LYS A 148 12.27 -7.43 2.56
C LYS A 148 11.55 -8.76 2.79
N TRP A 149 10.35 -8.72 3.36
CA TRP A 149 9.51 -9.90 3.58
C TRP A 149 9.13 -10.56 2.24
N THR A 150 8.81 -9.77 1.22
CA THR A 150 8.45 -10.30 -0.11
C THR A 150 9.54 -11.18 -0.71
N VAL A 151 10.82 -10.81 -0.55
CA VAL A 151 11.95 -11.60 -1.10
C VAL A 151 12.45 -12.68 -0.14
N ALA A 152 11.93 -12.75 1.08
CA ALA A 152 12.35 -13.71 2.10
C ALA A 152 11.46 -14.96 2.16
N SER A 153 10.59 -15.19 1.17
CA SER A 153 9.74 -16.41 1.13
C SER A 153 10.60 -17.67 1.21
N ASP A 154 10.20 -18.60 2.06
CA ASP A 154 10.81 -19.94 2.17
C ASP A 154 10.24 -20.95 1.16
N GLY A 155 9.30 -20.50 0.32
CA GLY A 155 8.68 -21.30 -0.75
C GLY A 155 7.42 -22.07 -0.34
N THR A 156 6.95 -21.99 0.90
CA THR A 156 5.68 -22.60 1.32
C THR A 156 4.49 -21.76 0.87
N THR A 157 4.59 -20.45 1.01
CA THR A 157 3.65 -19.45 0.50
C THR A 157 4.34 -18.56 -0.52
N ASN A 158 3.71 -18.28 -1.65
CA ASN A 158 4.24 -17.35 -2.62
C ASN A 158 4.04 -15.91 -2.12
N HIS A 159 5.11 -15.12 -2.08
CA HIS A 159 5.05 -13.71 -1.75
C HIS A 159 5.14 -12.85 -3.01
N ALA A 160 4.22 -11.90 -3.14
CA ALA A 160 4.23 -10.92 -4.21
C ALA A 160 3.99 -9.52 -3.65
N CYS A 161 4.48 -8.50 -4.34
CA CYS A 161 4.25 -7.11 -3.98
C CYS A 161 3.90 -6.28 -5.22
N ILE A 162 2.80 -5.52 -5.15
CA ILE A 162 2.51 -4.49 -6.15
C ILE A 162 3.10 -3.18 -5.66
N ARG A 163 4.05 -2.63 -6.41
CA ARG A 163 4.71 -1.36 -6.16
C ARG A 163 4.11 -0.30 -7.07
N ALA A 164 3.42 0.68 -6.49
CA ALA A 164 2.69 1.70 -7.24
C ALA A 164 3.33 3.08 -7.16
N GLY A 165 3.30 3.83 -8.26
CA GLY A 165 3.55 5.27 -8.28
C GLY A 165 2.48 6.05 -7.52
N LEU A 166 2.64 7.36 -7.42
CA LEU A 166 1.70 8.22 -6.70
C LEU A 166 0.32 8.19 -7.36
N PHE A 167 -0.69 7.85 -6.57
CA PHE A 167 -2.10 7.87 -6.95
C PHE A 167 -2.95 8.58 -5.89
N GLU A 168 -4.12 9.06 -6.29
CA GLU A 168 -5.02 9.72 -5.35
C GLU A 168 -5.70 8.70 -4.44
N SER A 169 -5.54 8.89 -3.13
CA SER A 169 -6.09 8.03 -2.08
C SER A 169 -6.42 8.85 -0.83
N PRO A 170 -7.17 8.31 0.15
CA PRO A 170 -7.30 8.93 1.45
C PRO A 170 -5.95 9.22 2.12
N SER A 171 -4.97 8.32 1.98
CA SER A 171 -3.62 8.49 2.53
C SER A 171 -2.87 9.65 1.86
N SER A 172 -2.88 9.76 0.54
CA SER A 172 -2.23 10.87 -0.18
C SER A 172 -2.87 12.22 0.17
N ARG A 173 -4.20 12.26 0.34
CA ARG A 173 -4.90 13.46 0.85
C ARG A 173 -4.48 13.81 2.28
N GLY A 174 -4.28 12.80 3.14
CA GLY A 174 -3.75 12.98 4.50
C GLY A 174 -2.38 13.64 4.52
N ILE A 175 -1.45 13.20 3.66
CA ILE A 175 -0.13 13.82 3.49
C ILE A 175 -0.26 15.30 3.08
N LYS A 176 -1.11 15.61 2.09
CA LYS A 176 -1.35 17.00 1.64
C LYS A 176 -1.89 17.89 2.78
N LEU A 177 -2.79 17.35 3.61
CA LEU A 177 -3.31 18.08 4.78
C LEU A 177 -2.23 18.33 5.84
N LEU A 178 -1.38 17.35 6.12
CA LEU A 178 -0.25 17.51 7.05
C LEU A 178 0.75 18.55 6.52
N LEU A 179 1.13 18.49 5.26
CA LEU A 179 2.01 19.48 4.62
C LEU A 179 1.42 20.89 4.69
N ARG A 180 0.10 21.04 4.45
CA ARG A 180 -0.58 22.34 4.61
C ARG A 180 -0.51 22.87 6.04
N LYS A 181 -0.60 22.00 7.04
CA LYS A 181 -0.49 22.37 8.45
C LYS A 181 0.94 22.76 8.81
N THR A 182 1.90 21.94 8.43
CA THR A 182 3.33 22.10 8.79
C THR A 182 3.94 23.31 8.08
N SER A 183 3.59 23.57 6.82
CA SER A 183 4.12 24.71 6.03
C SER A 183 3.65 26.08 6.47
N LYS A 184 2.70 26.18 7.41
CA LYS A 184 2.34 27.47 8.04
C LYS A 184 3.49 28.06 8.88
N ASN A 185 4.40 27.23 9.36
CA ASN A 185 5.64 27.63 9.99
C ASN A 185 6.80 26.88 9.32
N LEU A 186 7.58 27.61 8.52
CA LEU A 186 8.70 27.04 7.74
C LEU A 186 9.80 26.43 8.63
N ASP A 187 9.93 26.85 9.90
CA ASP A 187 10.90 26.27 10.83
C ASP A 187 10.58 24.80 11.18
N ASN A 188 9.33 24.40 10.98
CA ASN A 188 8.94 23.00 11.13
C ASN A 188 9.32 22.13 9.91
N LEU A 189 9.70 22.76 8.79
CA LEU A 189 10.14 22.06 7.58
C LEU A 189 11.68 22.00 7.56
N LYS A 190 12.24 21.00 8.22
CA LYS A 190 13.69 20.81 8.33
C LYS A 190 14.33 20.30 7.05
N ASP A 191 13.58 19.55 6.24
CA ASP A 191 14.07 19.03 4.96
C ASP A 191 14.22 20.17 3.93
N PRO A 192 15.42 20.36 3.35
CA PRO A 192 15.68 21.47 2.42
C PRO A 192 14.84 21.39 1.14
N LEU A 193 14.64 20.18 0.58
CA LEU A 193 13.81 20.01 -0.61
C LEU A 193 12.37 20.39 -0.31
N LEU A 194 11.81 19.84 0.78
CA LEU A 194 10.44 20.13 1.17
C LEU A 194 10.26 21.63 1.46
N ARG A 195 11.19 22.24 2.21
CA ARG A 195 11.16 23.68 2.53
C ARG A 195 11.15 24.56 1.28
N SER A 196 11.94 24.22 0.26
CA SER A 196 12.05 25.02 -0.98
C SER A 196 10.73 25.20 -1.73
N TYR A 197 9.77 24.28 -1.56
CA TYR A 197 8.45 24.37 -2.16
C TYR A 197 7.51 25.36 -1.46
N PHE A 198 7.82 25.73 -0.21
CA PHE A 198 6.96 26.60 0.61
C PHE A 198 7.56 27.96 0.90
N GLU A 199 8.85 28.18 0.63
CA GLU A 199 9.46 29.50 0.75
C GLU A 199 8.82 30.47 -0.24
N ASN A 200 8.27 31.58 0.28
CA ASN A 200 7.59 32.63 -0.50
C ASN A 200 6.45 32.10 -1.40
N THR A 201 5.87 30.95 -1.06
CA THR A 201 4.83 30.30 -1.84
C THR A 201 3.64 29.97 -0.93
N PRO A 202 2.38 30.30 -1.34
CA PRO A 202 1.20 29.86 -0.59
C PRO A 202 1.17 28.33 -0.43
N SER A 203 0.77 27.84 0.75
CA SER A 203 0.79 26.38 1.04
C SER A 203 0.06 25.53 -0.01
N SER A 204 -1.05 26.00 -0.57
CA SER A 204 -1.80 25.28 -1.61
C SER A 204 -1.00 25.13 -2.91
N GLU A 205 -0.26 26.16 -3.29
CA GLU A 205 0.59 26.16 -4.46
C GLU A 205 1.86 25.32 -4.23
N GLY A 206 2.48 25.47 -3.04
CA GLY A 206 3.63 24.66 -2.65
C GLY A 206 3.33 23.16 -2.68
N ILE A 207 2.16 22.72 -2.17
CA ILE A 207 1.71 21.33 -2.23
C ILE A 207 1.56 20.87 -3.68
N LYS A 208 0.94 21.68 -4.55
CA LYS A 208 0.77 21.35 -5.97
C LYS A 208 2.13 21.19 -6.66
N LYS A 209 3.04 22.14 -6.46
CA LYS A 209 4.40 22.06 -7.02
C LYS A 209 5.18 20.85 -6.50
N PHE A 210 5.04 20.52 -5.21
CA PHE A 210 5.65 19.34 -4.63
C PHE A 210 5.12 18.03 -5.27
N GLU A 211 3.80 17.92 -5.46
CA GLU A 211 3.18 16.80 -6.14
C GLU A 211 3.64 16.67 -7.60
N GLU A 212 3.74 17.79 -8.33
CA GLU A 212 4.31 17.81 -9.69
C GLU A 212 5.79 17.38 -9.68
N GLY A 213 6.53 17.71 -8.61
CA GLY A 213 7.89 17.24 -8.39
C GLY A 213 7.98 15.72 -8.30
N ILE A 214 7.05 15.07 -7.56
CA ILE A 214 6.94 13.61 -7.49
C ILE A 214 6.68 13.04 -8.89
N PHE A 215 5.69 13.55 -9.61
CA PHE A 215 5.36 13.08 -10.96
C PHE A 215 6.51 13.22 -11.95
N LYS A 216 7.25 14.33 -11.87
CA LYS A 216 8.44 14.53 -12.69
C LYS A 216 9.50 13.48 -12.38
N GLU A 217 9.78 13.23 -11.11
CA GLU A 217 10.78 12.26 -10.68
C GLU A 217 10.37 10.81 -11.05
N GLU A 218 9.09 10.46 -10.87
CA GLU A 218 8.55 9.18 -11.33
C GLU A 218 8.71 9.00 -12.85
N LYS A 219 8.38 10.03 -13.63
CA LYS A 219 8.52 10.00 -15.10
C LYS A 219 9.97 9.83 -15.53
N GLU A 220 10.90 10.54 -14.86
CA GLU A 220 12.33 10.43 -15.15
C GLU A 220 12.89 9.05 -14.77
N ALA A 221 12.49 8.49 -13.62
CA ALA A 221 12.99 7.21 -13.12
C ALA A 221 12.34 6.00 -13.80
N TYR A 222 11.04 6.07 -14.10
CA TYR A 222 10.26 4.90 -14.52
C TYR A 222 9.64 5.03 -15.92
N GLY A 223 9.68 6.22 -16.51
CA GLY A 223 9.22 6.49 -17.88
C GLY A 223 7.75 6.92 -17.98
N ASP A 224 6.99 6.86 -16.89
CA ASP A 224 5.61 7.34 -16.80
C ASP A 224 5.30 7.83 -15.37
N CYS A 225 4.12 8.42 -15.14
CA CYS A 225 3.67 8.95 -13.86
C CYS A 225 2.13 9.05 -13.83
N ARG A 226 1.56 9.53 -12.70
CA ARG A 226 0.11 9.74 -12.53
C ARG A 226 -0.70 8.45 -12.65
N THR A 227 -0.37 7.50 -11.80
CA THR A 227 -1.09 6.23 -11.67
C THR A 227 -2.54 6.46 -11.27
N ASP A 228 -3.48 5.80 -11.90
CA ASP A 228 -4.91 5.84 -11.59
C ASP A 228 -5.46 4.46 -11.15
N LYS A 229 -6.76 4.40 -10.86
CA LYS A 229 -7.41 3.17 -10.40
C LYS A 229 -7.42 2.06 -11.45
N GLU A 230 -7.51 2.42 -12.71
CA GLU A 230 -7.50 1.45 -13.82
C GLU A 230 -6.09 0.88 -14.01
N ASP A 231 -5.06 1.70 -13.85
CA ASP A 231 -3.67 1.26 -13.88
C ASP A 231 -3.38 0.28 -12.73
N LEU A 232 -3.88 0.58 -11.52
CA LEU A 232 -3.77 -0.32 -10.36
C LEU A 232 -4.50 -1.65 -10.60
N MET A 233 -5.70 -1.62 -11.16
CA MET A 233 -6.44 -2.84 -11.51
C MET A 233 -5.65 -3.68 -12.55
N ARG A 234 -5.10 -3.04 -13.58
CA ARG A 234 -4.26 -3.72 -14.58
C ARG A 234 -3.01 -4.36 -13.97
N ALA A 235 -2.41 -3.74 -12.94
CA ALA A 235 -1.28 -4.33 -12.24
C ALA A 235 -1.67 -5.63 -11.51
N HIS A 236 -2.87 -5.72 -10.95
CA HIS A 236 -3.38 -6.98 -10.38
C HIS A 236 -3.65 -8.03 -11.47
N LEU A 237 -4.21 -7.62 -12.61
CA LEU A 237 -4.41 -8.54 -13.75
C LEU A 237 -3.08 -9.08 -14.28
N GLU A 238 -2.04 -8.24 -14.32
CA GLU A 238 -0.70 -8.67 -14.71
C GLU A 238 -0.09 -9.65 -13.70
N LEU A 239 -0.31 -9.43 -12.40
CA LEU A 239 0.10 -10.37 -11.36
C LEU A 239 -0.55 -11.75 -11.57
N PHE A 240 -1.83 -11.83 -11.91
CA PHE A 240 -2.52 -13.12 -12.15
C PHE A 240 -2.04 -13.85 -13.41
N LYS A 241 -1.49 -13.12 -14.41
CA LYS A 241 -0.98 -13.68 -15.66
C LYS A 241 0.47 -14.15 -15.57
N SER A 242 1.20 -13.65 -14.58
CA SER A 242 2.63 -13.89 -14.44
C SER A 242 2.88 -15.14 -13.59
N ASP A 243 3.84 -15.98 -13.98
CA ASP A 243 4.28 -17.10 -13.16
C ASP A 243 5.11 -16.60 -11.98
N ASN A 244 4.48 -16.52 -10.80
CA ASN A 244 5.08 -16.14 -9.51
C ASN A 244 5.93 -14.85 -9.57
N PRO A 245 5.34 -13.69 -9.92
CA PRO A 245 6.06 -12.43 -9.92
C PRO A 245 6.37 -12.01 -8.47
N ILE A 246 7.63 -11.62 -8.19
CA ILE A 246 8.01 -11.10 -6.88
C ILE A 246 7.48 -9.66 -6.74
N PHE A 247 7.81 -8.79 -7.71
CA PHE A 247 7.28 -7.43 -7.75
C PHE A 247 6.60 -7.17 -9.09
N VAL A 248 5.39 -6.62 -9.03
CA VAL A 248 4.70 -5.98 -10.15
C VAL A 248 4.73 -4.47 -9.91
N ASN A 249 5.45 -3.75 -10.75
CA ASN A 249 5.55 -2.30 -10.66
C ASN A 249 4.51 -1.65 -11.56
N VAL A 250 3.88 -0.58 -11.10
CA VAL A 250 2.96 0.24 -11.89
C VAL A 250 3.24 1.72 -11.65
N CYS A 251 3.52 2.46 -12.73
CA CYS A 251 3.73 3.91 -12.69
C CYS A 251 3.07 4.52 -13.93
N GLY A 252 2.01 5.28 -13.72
CA GLY A 252 1.10 5.65 -14.81
C GLY A 252 0.59 4.39 -15.50
N LYS A 253 0.61 4.40 -16.83
CA LYS A 253 0.16 3.25 -17.65
C LYS A 253 1.20 2.16 -17.83
N LYS A 254 2.44 2.40 -17.39
CA LYS A 254 3.52 1.43 -17.51
C LYS A 254 3.47 0.40 -16.38
N ILE A 255 3.50 -0.89 -16.74
CA ILE A 255 3.54 -2.01 -15.81
C ILE A 255 4.73 -2.89 -16.21
N TRP A 256 5.52 -3.33 -15.22
CA TRP A 256 6.69 -4.20 -15.45
C TRP A 256 7.02 -5.03 -14.22
N PRO A 257 7.52 -6.27 -14.38
CA PRO A 257 8.01 -7.08 -13.28
C PRO A 257 9.42 -6.64 -12.83
N SER A 258 9.74 -6.92 -11.57
CA SER A 258 11.11 -6.85 -11.05
C SER A 258 11.32 -7.88 -9.94
N LYS A 259 12.58 -8.07 -9.50
CA LYS A 259 12.93 -9.05 -8.47
C LYS A 259 13.60 -8.42 -7.26
N GLU A 260 14.19 -7.23 -7.42
CA GLU A 260 14.98 -6.60 -6.38
C GLU A 260 14.12 -5.72 -5.46
N PRO A 261 14.29 -5.81 -4.13
CA PRO A 261 13.64 -4.92 -3.19
C PRO A 261 14.28 -3.53 -3.22
N LEU A 262 13.48 -2.50 -2.93
CA LEU A 262 13.98 -1.18 -2.62
C LEU A 262 14.47 -1.16 -1.17
N LEU A 263 15.67 -0.63 -0.91
CA LEU A 263 16.26 -0.60 0.43
C LEU A 263 16.67 0.82 0.81
N LEU A 264 16.20 1.29 1.96
CA LEU A 264 16.47 2.66 2.46
C LEU A 264 17.96 2.94 2.66
N LYS A 265 18.74 1.97 3.14
CA LYS A 265 20.19 2.12 3.36
C LYS A 265 21.00 2.59 2.14
N GLN A 266 20.42 2.53 0.96
CA GLN A 266 21.03 3.01 -0.28
C GLN A 266 20.79 4.51 -0.52
N PHE A 267 19.88 5.13 0.21
CA PHE A 267 19.37 6.49 -0.04
C PHE A 267 19.41 7.41 1.18
N ILE A 268 19.62 6.89 2.40
CA ILE A 268 19.63 7.65 3.68
C ILE A 268 20.87 7.34 4.50
#